data_114537c01bc36321f3677d9bb02209fa
#
_entry.id   114537c01bc36321f3677d9bb02209fa
#
_cell.length_a   1.000
_cell.length_b   1.000
_cell.length_c   1.000
_cell.angle_alpha   90.00
_cell.angle_beta   90.00
_cell.angle_gamma   90.00
#
_symmetry.space_group_name_H-M   'P 1'
#
loop_
_entity.id
_entity.type
_entity.pdbx_description
1 polymer ?
#
loop_
_entity_poly.entity_id
_entity_poly.type
_entity_poly.pdbx_seq_one_letter_code
_entity_poly.pdbx_strand_id
1 'polypeptide(L)'
;MDSVETQGELILLRGLPGAGKSTLAKVILQFRETDEPEVLSADDFFVNENGVYEFDVQKIKEAHQYCQFRCSERMRQQKAKIVVANTFTQEWEMDDYFKMAERYNYRVHTVIVENRHGNENVHGVPQDKLQQMKNRFQIQL
;
A
#
# COMPACT_ATOMS: atom_id res chain seq x y z
N MET A 1 5.56 26.32 -21.32
CA MET A 1 6.19 25.50 -20.30
C MET A 1 5.75 24.06 -20.47
N ASP A 2 6.67 23.23 -20.82
CA ASP A 2 6.37 21.85 -21.12
C ASP A 2 6.13 21.07 -19.84
N SER A 3 4.90 20.67 -19.65
CA SER A 3 4.62 19.70 -18.61
C SER A 3 5.12 18.34 -19.05
N VAL A 4 6.03 17.75 -18.31
CA VAL A 4 6.44 16.38 -18.53
C VAL A 4 5.22 15.50 -18.24
N GLU A 5 4.78 14.74 -19.22
CA GLU A 5 3.68 13.80 -18.99
C GLU A 5 4.08 12.78 -17.93
N THR A 6 3.17 12.53 -16.98
CA THR A 6 3.41 11.50 -15.98
C THR A 6 3.36 10.13 -16.66
N GLN A 7 4.25 9.23 -16.22
CA GLN A 7 4.25 7.85 -16.71
C GLN A 7 3.04 7.06 -16.22
N GLY A 8 2.54 7.41 -15.05
CA GLY A 8 1.41 6.73 -14.47
C GLY A 8 1.02 7.31 -13.13
N GLU A 9 0.13 6.59 -12.47
CA GLU A 9 -0.42 6.98 -11.18
C GLU A 9 0.02 5.98 -10.11
N LEU A 10 0.55 6.50 -8.99
CA LEU A 10 0.83 5.72 -7.80
C LEU A 10 -0.20 6.08 -6.74
N ILE A 11 -0.93 5.11 -6.27
CA ILE A 11 -1.94 5.31 -5.23
C ILE A 11 -1.50 4.60 -3.97
N LEU A 12 -1.26 5.38 -2.90
CA LEU A 12 -0.93 4.85 -1.59
C LEU A 12 -2.20 4.81 -0.74
N LEU A 13 -2.68 3.61 -0.44
CA LEU A 13 -3.83 3.42 0.44
C LEU A 13 -3.34 3.27 1.87
N ARG A 14 -3.81 4.17 2.72
CA ARG A 14 -3.44 4.25 4.13
C ARG A 14 -4.63 3.87 4.98
N GLY A 15 -4.44 3.02 5.95
CA GLY A 15 -5.54 2.66 6.84
C GLY A 15 -5.17 1.53 7.77
N LEU A 16 -5.93 1.41 8.85
CA LEU A 16 -5.74 0.35 9.83
C LEU A 16 -6.08 -1.01 9.23
N PRO A 17 -5.55 -2.10 9.81
CA PRO A 17 -5.96 -3.45 9.41
C PRO A 17 -7.48 -3.60 9.45
N GLY A 18 -8.07 -4.16 8.39
CA GLY A 18 -9.51 -4.34 8.29
C GLY A 18 -10.29 -3.13 7.77
N ALA A 19 -9.60 -2.03 7.42
CA ALA A 19 -10.29 -0.83 6.93
C ALA A 19 -10.90 -0.97 5.53
N GLY A 20 -10.51 -2.01 4.77
CA GLY A 20 -11.05 -2.22 3.42
C GLY A 20 -10.12 -1.79 2.30
N LYS A 21 -8.82 -1.64 2.59
CA LYS A 21 -7.82 -1.22 1.59
C LYS A 21 -7.78 -2.15 0.38
N SER A 22 -7.77 -3.46 0.61
CA SER A 22 -7.69 -4.42 -0.49
C SER A 22 -8.93 -4.38 -1.38
N THR A 23 -10.11 -4.18 -0.79
CA THR A 23 -11.36 -4.04 -1.54
C THR A 23 -11.34 -2.79 -2.41
N LEU A 24 -10.92 -1.66 -1.82
CA LEU A 24 -10.84 -0.40 -2.57
C LEU A 24 -9.79 -0.48 -3.67
N ALA A 25 -8.65 -1.14 -3.40
CA ALA A 25 -7.59 -1.32 -4.39
C ALA A 25 -8.10 -2.02 -5.66
N LYS A 26 -8.93 -3.04 -5.50
CA LYS A 26 -9.53 -3.76 -6.63
C LYS A 26 -10.40 -2.84 -7.49
N VAL A 27 -11.17 -1.98 -6.84
CA VAL A 27 -12.00 -0.99 -7.54
C VAL A 27 -11.13 0.00 -8.31
N ILE A 28 -10.06 0.50 -7.70
CA ILE A 28 -9.15 1.45 -8.32
C ILE A 28 -8.47 0.85 -9.54
N LEU A 29 -8.04 -0.41 -9.44
CA LEU A 29 -7.33 -1.10 -10.51
C LEU A 29 -8.25 -1.51 -11.67
N GLN A 30 -9.55 -1.39 -11.51
CA GLN A 30 -10.54 -1.72 -12.52
C GLN A 30 -10.28 -3.11 -13.13
N PHE A 31 -10.73 -4.11 -12.42
CA PHE A 31 -10.60 -5.50 -12.80
C PHE A 31 -11.03 -5.75 -14.26
N ARG A 32 -10.09 -6.19 -15.09
CA ARG A 32 -10.41 -6.83 -16.35
C ARG A 32 -10.04 -8.30 -16.25
N GLU A 33 -10.80 -9.17 -16.87
CA GLU A 33 -10.61 -10.63 -16.77
C GLU A 33 -9.20 -11.11 -17.15
N THR A 34 -8.46 -10.31 -17.94
CA THR A 34 -7.12 -10.66 -18.42
C THR A 34 -5.99 -10.08 -17.58
N ASP A 35 -6.28 -9.12 -16.67
CA ASP A 35 -5.27 -8.47 -15.85
C ASP A 35 -5.56 -8.79 -14.39
N GLU A 36 -4.74 -9.62 -13.78
CA GLU A 36 -4.79 -9.78 -12.33
C GLU A 36 -4.31 -8.47 -11.70
N PRO A 37 -5.18 -7.73 -11.00
CA PRO A 37 -4.76 -6.52 -10.33
C PRO A 37 -3.87 -6.90 -9.17
N GLU A 38 -2.65 -6.46 -9.25
CA GLU A 38 -1.69 -6.70 -8.20
C GLU A 38 -1.65 -5.50 -7.26
N VAL A 39 -2.15 -5.69 -6.05
CA VAL A 39 -2.00 -4.73 -4.97
C VAL A 39 -0.72 -5.07 -4.23
N LEU A 40 0.18 -4.10 -4.10
CA LEU A 40 1.43 -4.29 -3.38
C LEU A 40 1.22 -3.99 -1.89
N SER A 41 1.71 -4.88 -1.04
CA SER A 41 1.65 -4.71 0.41
C SER A 41 2.88 -5.33 1.06
N ALA A 42 3.34 -4.73 2.15
CA ALA A 42 4.41 -5.33 2.95
C ALA A 42 4.00 -6.70 3.52
N ASP A 43 2.71 -6.92 3.73
CA ASP A 43 2.20 -8.21 4.21
C ASP A 43 2.48 -9.36 3.25
N ASP A 44 2.65 -9.08 1.96
CA ASP A 44 2.94 -10.10 0.95
C ASP A 44 4.26 -10.84 1.26
N PHE A 45 5.18 -10.16 1.92
CA PHE A 45 6.48 -10.74 2.31
C PHE A 45 6.32 -11.92 3.27
N PHE A 46 5.26 -11.90 4.08
CA PHE A 46 5.02 -12.91 5.10
C PHE A 46 4.20 -14.10 4.61
N VAL A 47 3.82 -14.12 3.34
CA VAL A 47 3.11 -15.26 2.75
C VAL A 47 4.15 -16.26 2.25
N ASN A 48 4.12 -17.49 2.78
CA ASN A 48 5.06 -18.52 2.39
C ASN A 48 4.66 -19.21 1.08
N GLU A 49 5.48 -20.18 0.64
CA GLU A 49 5.26 -20.92 -0.61
C GLU A 49 3.92 -21.65 -0.66
N ASN A 50 3.37 -21.99 0.49
CA ASN A 50 2.07 -22.68 0.61
C ASN A 50 0.90 -21.71 0.71
N GLY A 51 1.13 -20.40 0.59
CA GLY A 51 0.10 -19.39 0.71
C GLY A 51 -0.30 -19.07 2.16
N VAL A 52 0.48 -19.52 3.13
CA VAL A 52 0.20 -19.30 4.55
C VAL A 52 0.89 -18.03 5.03
N TYR A 53 0.14 -17.19 5.74
CA TYR A 53 0.66 -15.97 6.33
C TYR A 53 1.41 -16.28 7.64
N GLU A 54 2.70 -15.95 7.65
CA GLU A 54 3.60 -16.18 8.80
C GLU A 54 4.28 -14.87 9.21
N PHE A 55 3.63 -14.09 10.05
CA PHE A 55 4.15 -12.79 10.49
C PHE A 55 5.35 -12.96 11.42
N ASP A 56 6.41 -12.18 11.16
CA ASP A 56 7.61 -12.11 12.00
C ASP A 56 7.96 -10.63 12.22
N VAL A 57 7.79 -10.17 13.45
CA VAL A 57 8.04 -8.77 13.83
C VAL A 57 9.49 -8.33 13.54
N GLN A 58 10.45 -9.26 13.60
CA GLN A 58 11.85 -8.95 13.35
C GLN A 58 12.15 -8.68 11.88
N LYS A 59 11.23 -9.05 10.99
CA LYS A 59 11.39 -8.91 9.53
C LYS A 59 10.54 -7.80 8.93
N ILE A 60 9.95 -6.93 9.75
CA ILE A 60 9.10 -5.84 9.26
C ILE A 60 9.86 -4.92 8.30
N LYS A 61 11.11 -4.58 8.62
CA LYS A 61 11.94 -3.73 7.76
C LYS A 61 12.16 -4.38 6.39
N GLU A 62 12.48 -5.65 6.37
CA GLU A 62 12.66 -6.42 5.14
C GLU A 62 11.37 -6.47 4.31
N ALA A 63 10.24 -6.62 4.99
CA ALA A 63 8.92 -6.64 4.34
C ALA A 63 8.64 -5.32 3.61
N HIS A 64 8.94 -4.19 4.26
CA HIS A 64 8.76 -2.87 3.63
C HIS A 64 9.74 -2.65 2.48
N GLN A 65 10.99 -3.07 2.63
CA GLN A 65 11.97 -2.98 1.54
C GLN A 65 11.54 -3.81 0.33
N TYR A 66 11.00 -4.99 0.56
CA TYR A 66 10.48 -5.86 -0.50
C TYR A 66 9.30 -5.20 -1.23
N CYS A 67 8.38 -4.59 -0.49
CA CYS A 67 7.25 -3.88 -1.06
C CYS A 67 7.71 -2.70 -1.93
N GLN A 68 8.66 -1.92 -1.42
CA GLN A 68 9.25 -0.79 -2.16
C GLN A 68 9.96 -1.26 -3.43
N PHE A 69 10.70 -2.34 -3.35
CA PHE A 69 11.37 -2.91 -4.51
C PHE A 69 10.37 -3.31 -5.59
N ARG A 70 9.29 -3.99 -5.21
CA ARG A 70 8.25 -4.38 -6.17
C ARG A 70 7.59 -3.15 -6.80
N CYS A 71 7.35 -2.11 -6.03
CA CYS A 71 6.80 -0.86 -6.55
C CYS A 71 7.73 -0.23 -7.59
N SER A 72 9.03 -0.14 -7.28
CA SER A 72 10.00 0.41 -8.23
C SER A 72 10.09 -0.41 -9.51
N GLU A 73 10.00 -1.74 -9.41
CA GLU A 73 9.98 -2.60 -10.58
C GLU A 73 8.74 -2.34 -11.48
N ARG A 74 7.58 -2.12 -10.87
CA ARG A 74 6.38 -1.73 -11.61
C ARG A 74 6.56 -0.40 -12.34
N MET A 75 7.20 0.57 -11.70
CA MET A 75 7.51 1.86 -12.31
C MET A 75 8.48 1.71 -13.48
N ARG A 76 9.50 0.89 -13.33
CA ARG A 76 10.45 0.60 -14.40
C ARG A 76 9.78 -0.07 -15.60
N GLN A 77 8.77 -0.89 -15.35
CA GLN A 77 7.96 -1.53 -16.38
C GLN A 77 6.92 -0.59 -16.97
N GLN A 78 6.87 0.66 -16.52
CA GLN A 78 5.95 1.69 -16.98
C GLN A 78 4.47 1.32 -16.81
N LYS A 79 4.15 0.62 -15.71
CA LYS A 79 2.76 0.30 -15.40
C LYS A 79 1.99 1.59 -15.16
N ALA A 80 0.83 1.71 -15.80
CA ALA A 80 0.04 2.94 -15.76
C ALA A 80 -0.56 3.22 -14.38
N LYS A 81 -0.83 2.19 -13.62
CA LYS A 81 -1.49 2.31 -12.31
C LYS A 81 -0.87 1.33 -11.33
N ILE A 82 -0.37 1.85 -10.21
CA ILE A 82 0.25 1.06 -9.15
C ILE A 82 -0.44 1.41 -7.85
N VAL A 83 -0.89 0.41 -7.12
CA VAL A 83 -1.53 0.59 -5.82
C VAL A 83 -0.70 -0.11 -4.75
N VAL A 84 -0.33 0.64 -3.71
CA VAL A 84 0.35 0.12 -2.53
C VAL A 84 -0.57 0.31 -1.33
N ALA A 85 -0.86 -0.77 -0.61
CA ALA A 85 -1.74 -0.76 0.54
C ALA A 85 -0.98 -1.20 1.78
N ASN A 86 -0.72 -0.26 2.66
CA ASN A 86 -0.09 -0.48 3.97
C ASN A 86 -0.79 0.39 5.00
N THR A 87 -0.47 0.22 6.28
CA THR A 87 -1.07 1.07 7.31
C THR A 87 -0.68 2.53 7.13
N PHE A 88 0.58 2.82 6.82
CA PHE A 88 1.09 4.17 6.61
C PHE A 88 0.57 5.15 7.68
N THR A 89 0.79 4.81 8.94
CA THR A 89 0.29 5.63 10.05
C THR A 89 0.99 6.98 10.13
N GLN A 90 2.24 7.05 9.69
CA GLN A 90 3.04 8.27 9.78
C GLN A 90 3.55 8.67 8.39
N GLU A 91 3.69 9.98 8.19
CA GLU A 91 4.09 10.54 6.90
C GLU A 91 5.45 10.00 6.42
N TRP A 92 6.42 9.83 7.32
CA TRP A 92 7.75 9.36 6.94
C TRP A 92 7.71 7.94 6.32
N GLU A 93 6.71 7.14 6.64
CA GLU A 93 6.58 5.79 6.09
C GLU A 93 6.33 5.80 4.58
N MET A 94 5.88 6.93 4.03
CA MET A 94 5.62 7.10 2.60
C MET A 94 6.78 7.74 1.84
N ASP A 95 7.81 8.27 2.53
CA ASP A 95 8.88 9.06 1.92
C ASP A 95 9.58 8.35 0.77
N ASP A 96 9.90 7.08 0.91
CA ASP A 96 10.58 6.33 -0.13
C ASP A 96 9.71 6.17 -1.38
N TYR A 97 8.40 6.08 -1.21
CA TYR A 97 7.46 6.03 -2.33
C TYR A 97 7.38 7.37 -3.05
N PHE A 98 7.40 8.48 -2.31
CA PHE A 98 7.43 9.81 -2.91
C PHE A 98 8.71 10.03 -3.73
N LYS A 99 9.85 9.59 -3.21
CA LYS A 99 11.13 9.70 -3.89
C LYS A 99 11.15 8.88 -5.19
N MET A 100 10.67 7.64 -5.15
CA MET A 100 10.66 6.82 -6.36
C MET A 100 9.64 7.33 -7.38
N ALA A 101 8.52 7.88 -6.94
CA ALA A 101 7.54 8.48 -7.83
C ALA A 101 8.13 9.69 -8.55
N GLU A 102 8.88 10.53 -7.86
CA GLU A 102 9.60 11.66 -8.46
C GLU A 102 10.62 11.16 -9.49
N ARG A 103 11.39 10.14 -9.12
CA ARG A 103 12.42 9.56 -10.00
C ARG A 103 11.85 9.02 -11.31
N TYR A 104 10.70 8.36 -11.24
CA TYR A 104 10.09 7.70 -12.41
C TYR A 104 8.93 8.50 -13.01
N ASN A 105 8.71 9.72 -12.51
CA ASN A 105 7.68 10.63 -13.01
C ASN A 105 6.26 10.08 -12.87
N TYR A 106 5.93 9.57 -11.68
CA TYR A 106 4.58 9.12 -11.34
C TYR A 106 3.88 10.19 -10.50
N ARG A 107 2.58 10.35 -10.75
CA ARG A 107 1.72 11.18 -9.91
C ARG A 107 1.30 10.36 -8.69
N VAL A 108 1.49 10.92 -7.50
CA VAL A 108 1.16 10.23 -6.26
C VAL A 108 -0.18 10.73 -5.73
N HIS A 109 -1.02 9.79 -5.34
CA HIS A 109 -2.24 10.04 -4.58
C HIS A 109 -2.16 9.28 -3.28
N THR A 110 -2.46 9.94 -2.16
CA THR A 110 -2.58 9.27 -0.87
C THR A 110 -4.05 9.27 -0.49
N VAL A 111 -4.56 8.10 -0.11
CA VAL A 111 -5.97 7.91 0.22
C VAL A 111 -6.06 7.25 1.60
N ILE A 112 -6.73 7.90 2.52
CA ILE A 112 -6.98 7.34 3.85
C ILE A 112 -8.28 6.54 3.77
N VAL A 113 -8.18 5.24 4.08
CA VAL A 113 -9.33 4.34 4.06
C VAL A 113 -9.81 4.13 5.48
N GLU A 114 -11.03 4.59 5.76
CA GLU A 114 -11.65 4.46 7.07
C GLU A 114 -12.53 3.23 7.13
N ASN A 115 -12.59 2.58 8.29
CA ASN A 115 -13.48 1.45 8.50
C ASN A 115 -14.90 1.95 8.83
N ARG A 116 -15.62 2.38 7.81
CA ARG A 116 -17.01 2.84 7.96
C ARG A 116 -18.03 1.73 7.74
N HIS A 117 -17.58 0.59 7.20
CA HIS A 117 -18.46 -0.57 6.96
C HIS A 117 -18.64 -1.45 8.21
N GLY A 118 -17.79 -1.27 9.24
CA GLY A 118 -17.90 -2.00 10.49
C GLY A 118 -17.44 -3.46 10.45
N ASN A 119 -16.81 -3.90 9.35
CA ASN A 119 -16.30 -5.25 9.25
C ASN A 119 -15.15 -5.49 10.22
N GLU A 120 -15.04 -6.73 10.70
CA GLU A 120 -13.97 -7.08 11.61
C GLU A 120 -12.62 -7.16 10.92
N ASN A 121 -11.58 -7.03 11.73
CA ASN A 121 -10.19 -7.14 11.31
C ASN A 121 -9.85 -8.59 10.98
N VAL A 122 -9.72 -8.89 9.67
CA VAL A 122 -9.46 -10.26 9.18
C VAL A 122 -8.04 -10.74 9.47
N HIS A 123 -7.11 -9.84 9.84
CA HIS A 123 -5.75 -10.20 10.18
C HIS A 123 -5.57 -10.57 11.65
N GLY A 124 -6.62 -10.46 12.46
CA GLY A 124 -6.58 -10.83 13.87
C GLY A 124 -5.68 -9.94 14.72
N VAL A 125 -5.45 -8.69 14.33
CA VAL A 125 -4.61 -7.76 15.09
C VAL A 125 -5.30 -7.43 16.42
N PRO A 126 -4.59 -7.53 17.57
CA PRO A 126 -5.17 -7.23 18.88
C PRO A 126 -5.70 -5.78 18.97
N GLN A 127 -6.76 -5.59 19.74
CA GLN A 127 -7.41 -4.28 19.89
C GLN A 127 -6.48 -3.19 20.43
N ASP A 128 -5.58 -3.55 21.33
CA ASP A 128 -4.59 -2.60 21.87
C ASP A 128 -3.64 -2.10 20.78
N LYS A 129 -3.23 -2.98 19.87
CA LYS A 129 -2.40 -2.62 18.72
C LYS A 129 -3.15 -1.73 17.74
N LEU A 130 -4.42 -2.03 17.46
CA LEU A 130 -5.26 -1.18 16.63
C LEU A 130 -5.40 0.21 17.22
N GLN A 131 -5.60 0.31 18.53
CA GLN A 131 -5.71 1.60 19.20
C GLN A 131 -4.40 2.39 19.14
N GLN A 132 -3.25 1.71 19.29
CA GLN A 132 -1.94 2.35 19.15
C GLN A 132 -1.74 2.90 17.74
N MET A 133 -2.09 2.12 16.73
CA MET A 133 -2.02 2.56 15.32
C MET A 133 -2.92 3.76 15.07
N LYS A 134 -4.13 3.73 15.60
CA LYS A 134 -5.10 4.82 15.49
C LYS A 134 -4.56 6.10 16.11
N ASN A 135 -3.95 6.00 17.30
CA ASN A 135 -3.43 7.15 18.03
C ASN A 135 -2.25 7.81 17.34
N ARG A 136 -1.41 7.05 16.64
CA ARG A 136 -0.23 7.61 15.94
C ARG A 136 -0.50 8.00 14.50
N PHE A 137 -1.71 7.79 14.00
CA PHE A 137 -2.06 8.04 12.59
C PHE A 137 -1.98 9.54 12.28
N GLN A 138 -1.12 9.93 11.35
CA GLN A 138 -0.88 11.32 10.96
C GLN A 138 -1.64 11.66 9.69
N ILE A 139 -2.32 12.80 9.71
CA ILE A 139 -3.06 13.33 8.58
C ILE A 139 -2.49 14.71 8.26
N GLN A 140 -1.94 14.88 7.07
CA GLN A 140 -1.46 16.17 6.57
C GLN A 140 -2.05 16.40 5.18
N LEU A 141 -2.75 17.49 5.04
CA LEU A 141 -3.36 17.86 3.77
C LEU A 141 -2.48 18.79 2.95
#